data_2093764139325f25d9438d8cb61e65ea
#
_entry.id   2093764139325f25d9438d8cb61e65ea
#
_cell.length_a   1.000
_cell.length_b   1.000
_cell.length_c   1.000
_cell.angle_alpha   90.00
_cell.angle_beta   90.00
_cell.angle_gamma   90.00
#
_symmetry.space_group_name_H-M   'P 1'
#
loop_
_entity.id
_entity.type
_entity.pdbx_description
1 polymer ?
#
loop_
_entity_poly.entity_id
_entity_poly.type
_entity_poly.pdbx_seq_one_letter_code
_entity_poly.pdbx_strand_id
1 'polypeptide(L)'
;MSKQSGRKAKPASASVSKRSKTGPPLPVNSEAALQRIKKLLQAKTFKDVAEANAFLATLTGTSLEDLRDDGPDDPRWRAQELAFDAMEADTAEKARELAQQALGIDADCVDALVVMTNLDANTTREAISGLKQAVEAGERALGEAFFRENKGEFWGIIETRPYMRAKAQLAELLRSDGKGVQAMHQYEGLLELNPNDNQGVRYPLLGCYLAHGRLQAAAKLLHDYDGDIMAVYPWGRVLERFLSGDRPGATKALKQARRVNRFVELYFSGLAPVPTEMPDTYALGSEEEAIVCFDCLATAWTKHLPAMFWLMDRLHGGAPPRTKRR
;
A
#
# COMPACT_ATOMS: atom_id res chain seq x y z
N MET A 1 -35.03 -39.68 35.68
CA MET A 1 -34.07 -38.69 36.24
C MET A 1 -32.91 -38.57 35.24
N SER A 2 -32.95 -37.61 34.38
CA SER A 2 -31.89 -37.38 33.37
C SER A 2 -31.36 -35.95 33.56
N LYS A 3 -30.07 -35.85 33.86
CA LYS A 3 -29.37 -34.55 34.08
C LYS A 3 -28.95 -33.97 32.74
N GLN A 4 -29.55 -32.86 32.32
CA GLN A 4 -29.05 -32.04 31.23
C GLN A 4 -27.92 -31.14 31.78
N SER A 5 -26.70 -31.32 31.24
CA SER A 5 -25.56 -30.45 31.49
C SER A 5 -25.57 -29.30 30.46
N GLY A 6 -25.82 -28.10 30.95
CA GLY A 6 -25.75 -26.88 30.18
C GLY A 6 -24.28 -26.54 29.86
N ARG A 7 -23.90 -26.60 28.58
CA ARG A 7 -22.64 -26.02 28.07
C ARG A 7 -22.83 -24.50 27.92
N LYS A 8 -22.16 -23.74 28.77
CA LYS A 8 -21.98 -22.29 28.60
C LYS A 8 -21.07 -22.05 27.38
N ALA A 9 -21.58 -21.38 26.34
CA ALA A 9 -20.79 -20.89 25.26
C ALA A 9 -19.84 -19.78 25.74
N LYS A 10 -18.54 -19.91 25.44
CA LYS A 10 -17.57 -18.82 25.63
C LYS A 10 -17.84 -17.73 24.58
N PRO A 11 -17.72 -16.45 24.95
CA PRO A 11 -17.79 -15.39 23.95
C PRO A 11 -16.62 -15.50 22.98
N ALA A 12 -16.91 -15.40 21.69
CA ALA A 12 -15.93 -15.35 20.64
C ALA A 12 -15.08 -14.06 20.82
N SER A 13 -13.78 -14.24 21.01
CA SER A 13 -12.82 -13.14 20.95
C SER A 13 -12.85 -12.56 19.55
N ALA A 14 -13.21 -11.29 19.42
CA ALA A 14 -13.10 -10.55 18.19
C ALA A 14 -11.62 -10.55 17.74
N SER A 15 -11.32 -11.27 16.67
CA SER A 15 -10.02 -11.21 16.01
C SER A 15 -9.87 -9.81 15.42
N VAL A 16 -8.91 -9.05 15.91
CA VAL A 16 -8.46 -7.81 15.30
C VAL A 16 -7.99 -8.18 13.89
N SER A 17 -8.72 -7.73 12.87
CA SER A 17 -8.40 -7.93 11.46
C SER A 17 -7.00 -7.37 11.19
N LYS A 18 -6.06 -8.24 10.82
CA LYS A 18 -4.75 -7.84 10.33
C LYS A 18 -4.95 -7.04 9.04
N ARG A 19 -4.65 -5.74 9.10
CA ARG A 19 -4.79 -4.82 7.97
C ARG A 19 -3.87 -5.23 6.81
N SER A 20 -4.42 -5.16 5.60
CA SER A 20 -3.76 -5.31 4.31
C SER A 20 -2.51 -4.44 4.20
N LYS A 21 -1.36 -5.05 3.95
CA LYS A 21 -0.13 -4.35 3.57
C LYS A 21 -0.16 -4.13 2.06
N THR A 22 -0.29 -2.89 1.64
CA THR A 22 -0.13 -2.47 0.23
C THR A 22 1.34 -2.63 -0.17
N GLY A 23 1.66 -3.54 -1.08
CA GLY A 23 3.00 -3.83 -1.60
C GLY A 23 3.97 -4.37 -0.53
N PRO A 24 5.05 -5.09 -0.90
CA PRO A 24 6.02 -5.47 0.09
C PRO A 24 6.76 -4.21 0.57
N PRO A 25 6.47 -3.67 1.76
CA PRO A 25 7.43 -2.76 2.36
C PRO A 25 8.73 -3.56 2.51
N LEU A 26 9.87 -2.91 2.26
CA LEU A 26 11.09 -3.47 2.80
C LEU A 26 10.82 -3.77 4.28
N PRO A 27 11.22 -4.93 4.80
CA PRO A 27 11.08 -5.19 6.22
C PRO A 27 11.59 -3.98 6.98
N VAL A 28 10.92 -3.57 8.05
CA VAL A 28 11.30 -2.42 8.89
C VAL A 28 12.79 -2.53 9.27
N ASN A 29 13.25 -3.74 9.53
CA ASN A 29 14.66 -4.09 9.71
C ASN A 29 15.58 -3.63 8.57
N SER A 30 15.11 -3.64 7.31
CA SER A 30 15.93 -3.16 6.18
C SER A 30 16.02 -1.63 6.14
N GLU A 31 14.99 -0.90 6.54
CA GLU A 31 15.06 0.57 6.63
C GLU A 31 15.88 1.02 7.82
N ALA A 32 15.73 0.39 8.98
CA ALA A 32 16.59 0.62 10.15
C ALA A 32 18.05 0.36 9.81
N ALA A 33 18.36 -0.74 9.07
CA ALA A 33 19.69 -1.03 8.57
C ALA A 33 20.26 0.08 7.70
N LEU A 34 19.49 0.51 6.72
CA LEU A 34 19.88 1.58 5.80
C LEU A 34 20.12 2.90 6.54
N GLN A 35 19.29 3.21 7.53
CA GLN A 35 19.44 4.40 8.36
C GLN A 35 20.74 4.35 9.17
N ARG A 36 21.05 3.23 9.81
CA ARG A 36 22.31 3.02 10.54
C ARG A 36 23.53 3.11 9.62
N ILE A 37 23.48 2.48 8.44
CA ILE A 37 24.57 2.57 7.44
C ILE A 37 24.77 4.04 7.02
N LYS A 38 23.68 4.79 6.74
CA LYS A 38 23.76 6.20 6.40
C LYS A 38 24.41 7.03 7.52
N LYS A 39 24.03 6.79 8.77
CA LYS A 39 24.61 7.43 9.95
C LYS A 39 26.11 7.18 10.05
N LEU A 40 26.55 5.92 9.84
CA LEU A 40 27.97 5.55 9.81
C LEU A 40 28.74 6.22 8.66
N LEU A 41 28.13 6.36 7.49
CA LEU A 41 28.74 7.07 6.37
C LEU A 41 28.88 8.58 6.65
N GLN A 42 27.92 9.18 7.33
CA GLN A 42 27.97 10.60 7.71
C GLN A 42 29.01 10.90 8.82
N ALA A 43 29.31 9.90 9.66
CA ALA A 43 30.32 10.02 10.70
C ALA A 43 31.77 10.04 10.17
N LYS A 44 31.97 9.70 8.89
CA LYS A 44 33.29 9.55 8.27
C LYS A 44 33.44 10.47 7.06
N THR A 45 34.66 10.92 6.85
CA THR A 45 35.05 11.62 5.63
C THR A 45 35.76 10.64 4.71
N PHE A 46 35.26 10.48 3.48
CA PHE A 46 35.85 9.63 2.46
C PHE A 46 36.50 10.50 1.37
N LYS A 47 37.63 10.06 0.85
CA LYS A 47 38.33 10.77 -0.24
C LYS A 47 37.56 10.71 -1.54
N ASP A 48 36.94 9.54 -1.79
CA ASP A 48 36.17 9.26 -3.00
C ASP A 48 35.12 8.15 -2.74
N VAL A 49 34.33 7.85 -3.76
CA VAL A 49 33.30 6.80 -3.75
C VAL A 49 33.90 5.40 -3.58
N ALA A 50 35.15 5.18 -4.06
CA ALA A 50 35.80 3.87 -3.93
C ALA A 50 36.14 3.57 -2.47
N GLU A 51 36.63 4.55 -1.72
CA GLU A 51 36.88 4.42 -0.28
C GLU A 51 35.59 4.19 0.51
N ALA A 52 34.50 4.90 0.17
CA ALA A 52 33.20 4.66 0.77
C ALA A 52 32.68 3.24 0.47
N ASN A 53 32.80 2.76 -0.75
CA ASN A 53 32.42 1.40 -1.12
C ASN A 53 33.28 0.34 -0.43
N ALA A 54 34.58 0.58 -0.28
CA ALA A 54 35.47 -0.32 0.47
C ALA A 54 35.05 -0.40 1.95
N PHE A 55 34.66 0.73 2.54
CA PHE A 55 34.11 0.75 3.90
C PHE A 55 32.79 -0.03 4.00
N LEU A 56 31.85 0.19 3.08
CA LEU A 56 30.58 -0.56 3.03
C LEU A 56 30.83 -2.07 2.89
N ALA A 57 31.82 -2.49 2.10
CA ALA A 57 32.19 -3.90 1.97
C ALA A 57 32.63 -4.52 3.30
N THR A 58 33.21 -3.74 4.22
CA THR A 58 33.59 -4.25 5.56
C THR A 58 32.40 -4.51 6.46
N LEU A 59 31.23 -3.90 6.15
CA LEU A 59 29.99 -4.10 6.90
C LEU A 59 29.19 -5.31 6.40
N THR A 60 29.60 -5.93 5.28
CA THR A 60 28.93 -7.10 4.71
C THR A 60 29.01 -8.29 5.68
N GLY A 61 27.85 -8.81 6.10
CA GLY A 61 27.76 -9.92 7.06
C GLY A 61 27.78 -9.50 8.54
N THR A 62 27.88 -8.20 8.84
CA THR A 62 27.71 -7.68 10.19
C THR A 62 26.21 -7.61 10.52
N SER A 63 25.79 -8.07 11.69
CA SER A 63 24.41 -7.90 12.13
C SER A 63 24.12 -6.42 12.44
N LEU A 64 22.86 -6.03 12.33
CA LEU A 64 22.44 -4.67 12.68
C LEU A 64 22.78 -4.26 14.11
N GLU A 65 22.70 -5.23 15.03
CA GLU A 65 22.97 -5.06 16.45
C GLU A 65 24.47 -4.82 16.72
N ASP A 66 25.33 -5.37 15.85
CA ASP A 66 26.79 -5.23 15.96
C ASP A 66 27.33 -3.95 15.29
N LEU A 67 26.48 -3.24 14.52
CA LEU A 67 26.85 -1.94 13.96
C LEU A 67 26.90 -0.90 15.09
N ARG A 68 28.11 -0.48 15.46
CA ARG A 68 28.30 0.58 16.46
C ARG A 68 27.63 1.86 16.00
N ASP A 69 26.89 2.50 16.92
CA ASP A 69 26.28 3.80 16.70
C ASP A 69 27.31 4.94 16.91
N ASP A 70 28.28 5.01 16.02
CA ASP A 70 29.35 6.04 16.07
C ASP A 70 28.96 7.31 15.29
N GLY A 71 27.71 7.42 14.83
CA GLY A 71 27.20 8.55 14.04
C GLY A 71 26.78 9.75 14.89
N PRO A 72 26.42 10.87 14.24
CA PRO A 72 25.92 12.06 14.94
C PRO A 72 24.69 11.71 15.79
N ASP A 73 24.64 12.24 17.01
CA ASP A 73 23.48 12.11 17.88
C ASP A 73 22.36 13.05 17.39
N ASP A 74 21.54 12.57 16.46
CA ASP A 74 20.36 13.29 15.97
C ASP A 74 19.11 12.78 16.70
N PRO A 75 18.40 13.63 17.46
CA PRO A 75 17.17 13.25 18.14
C PRO A 75 16.12 12.61 17.22
N ARG A 76 16.01 13.05 15.96
CA ARG A 76 15.07 12.51 14.99
C ARG A 76 15.36 11.02 14.67
N TRP A 77 16.65 10.67 14.61
CA TRP A 77 17.03 9.28 14.35
C TRP A 77 16.70 8.38 15.53
N ARG A 78 16.95 8.86 16.77
CA ARG A 78 16.55 8.12 17.97
C ARG A 78 15.04 7.94 18.05
N ALA A 79 14.26 8.96 17.73
CA ALA A 79 12.82 8.87 17.66
C ALA A 79 12.35 7.87 16.60
N GLN A 80 12.99 7.87 15.43
CA GLN A 80 12.67 6.94 14.34
C GLN A 80 13.03 5.49 14.69
N GLU A 81 14.14 5.23 15.37
CA GLU A 81 14.50 3.89 15.86
C GLU A 81 13.45 3.37 16.84
N LEU A 82 13.03 4.18 17.81
CA LEU A 82 11.93 3.82 18.73
C LEU A 82 10.61 3.58 17.99
N ALA A 83 10.34 4.32 16.92
CA ALA A 83 9.16 4.10 16.10
C ALA A 83 9.22 2.77 15.32
N PHE A 84 10.39 2.36 14.82
CA PHE A 84 10.60 1.04 14.23
C PHE A 84 10.37 -0.07 15.26
N ASP A 85 10.94 0.05 16.44
CA ASP A 85 10.72 -0.91 17.54
C ASP A 85 9.25 -0.98 17.94
N ALA A 86 8.54 0.16 17.92
CA ALA A 86 7.10 0.21 18.18
C ALA A 86 6.27 -0.52 17.11
N MET A 87 6.69 -0.46 15.84
CA MET A 87 6.02 -1.16 14.72
C MET A 87 6.22 -2.68 14.77
N GLU A 88 7.31 -3.14 15.37
CA GLU A 88 7.68 -4.56 15.51
C GLU A 88 7.29 -5.15 16.86
N ALA A 89 6.80 -4.32 17.80
CA ALA A 89 6.48 -4.76 19.16
C ALA A 89 5.39 -5.84 19.20
N ASP A 90 5.61 -6.88 20.02
CA ASP A 90 4.73 -8.03 20.17
C ASP A 90 3.38 -7.68 20.83
N THR A 91 3.31 -6.59 21.59
CA THR A 91 2.10 -6.16 22.31
C THR A 91 1.75 -4.70 22.03
N ALA A 92 0.45 -4.39 22.08
CA ALA A 92 -0.06 -3.03 21.90
C ALA A 92 0.46 -2.08 23.00
N GLU A 93 0.63 -2.58 24.22
CA GLU A 93 1.17 -1.82 25.35
C GLU A 93 2.62 -1.40 25.08
N LYS A 94 3.45 -2.34 24.61
CA LYS A 94 4.85 -2.06 24.29
C LYS A 94 4.98 -1.14 23.09
N ALA A 95 4.18 -1.35 22.02
CA ALA A 95 4.09 -0.46 20.88
C ALA A 95 3.76 0.97 21.30
N ARG A 96 2.80 1.14 22.19
CA ARG A 96 2.39 2.44 22.75
C ARG A 96 3.50 3.11 23.53
N GLU A 97 4.14 2.38 24.43
CA GLU A 97 5.25 2.89 25.25
C GLU A 97 6.37 3.44 24.36
N LEU A 98 6.81 2.65 23.36
CA LEU A 98 7.87 3.02 22.46
C LEU A 98 7.50 4.22 21.56
N ALA A 99 6.27 4.23 21.01
CA ALA A 99 5.78 5.35 20.22
C ALA A 99 5.68 6.65 21.04
N GLN A 100 5.25 6.57 22.30
CA GLN A 100 5.22 7.73 23.22
C GLN A 100 6.63 8.24 23.54
N GLN A 101 7.60 7.34 23.73
CA GLN A 101 9.00 7.74 23.92
C GLN A 101 9.55 8.44 22.66
N ALA A 102 9.26 7.91 21.46
CA ALA A 102 9.63 8.53 20.21
C ALA A 102 9.07 9.95 20.08
N LEU A 103 7.77 10.13 20.37
CA LEU A 103 7.10 11.43 20.34
C LEU A 103 7.58 12.39 21.42
N GLY A 104 8.08 11.87 22.55
CA GLY A 104 8.74 12.68 23.58
C GLY A 104 10.10 13.24 23.12
N ILE A 105 10.76 12.61 22.16
CA ILE A 105 12.02 13.07 21.56
C ILE A 105 11.75 13.96 20.36
N ASP A 106 10.86 13.52 19.45
CA ASP A 106 10.46 14.25 18.24
C ASP A 106 8.94 14.18 18.08
N ALA A 107 8.26 15.29 18.35
CA ALA A 107 6.81 15.41 18.24
C ALA A 107 6.29 15.23 16.79
N ASP A 108 7.14 15.41 15.79
CA ASP A 108 6.83 15.22 14.38
C ASP A 108 7.32 13.85 13.84
N CYS A 109 7.67 12.90 14.71
CA CYS A 109 8.00 11.52 14.32
C CYS A 109 6.79 10.83 13.68
N VAL A 110 6.75 10.79 12.35
CA VAL A 110 5.59 10.37 11.55
C VAL A 110 5.18 8.93 11.85
N ASP A 111 6.13 7.98 11.89
CA ASP A 111 5.82 6.57 12.14
C ASP A 111 5.26 6.36 13.55
N ALA A 112 5.76 7.09 14.55
CA ALA A 112 5.22 7.05 15.91
C ALA A 112 3.78 7.58 15.97
N LEU A 113 3.48 8.68 15.26
CA LEU A 113 2.09 9.19 15.12
C LEU A 113 1.17 8.17 14.44
N VAL A 114 1.67 7.46 13.42
CA VAL A 114 0.91 6.39 12.75
C VAL A 114 0.66 5.22 13.70
N VAL A 115 1.66 4.78 14.48
CA VAL A 115 1.49 3.72 15.49
C VAL A 115 0.43 4.12 16.51
N MET A 116 0.52 5.33 17.09
CA MET A 116 -0.46 5.83 18.03
C MET A 116 -1.86 5.91 17.43
N THR A 117 -1.97 6.40 16.19
CA THR A 117 -3.25 6.44 15.47
C THR A 117 -3.87 5.05 15.31
N ASN A 118 -3.05 4.05 14.95
CA ASN A 118 -3.53 2.67 14.78
C ASN A 118 -3.95 1.99 16.10
N LEU A 119 -3.37 2.40 17.22
CA LEU A 119 -3.69 1.89 18.57
C LEU A 119 -4.91 2.58 19.17
N ASP A 120 -5.14 3.87 18.90
CA ASP A 120 -6.11 4.70 19.61
C ASP A 120 -7.41 4.93 18.83
N ALA A 121 -7.36 4.86 17.49
CA ALA A 121 -8.54 5.12 16.68
C ALA A 121 -9.59 4.01 16.84
N ASN A 122 -10.75 4.36 17.37
CA ASN A 122 -11.91 3.48 17.50
C ASN A 122 -12.85 3.56 16.29
N THR A 123 -12.72 4.59 15.47
CA THR A 123 -13.53 4.84 14.28
C THR A 123 -12.66 5.17 13.08
N THR A 124 -13.18 4.90 11.87
CA THR A 124 -12.51 5.30 10.60
C THR A 124 -12.24 6.81 10.55
N ARG A 125 -13.17 7.62 11.10
CA ARG A 125 -13.00 9.08 11.17
C ARG A 125 -11.78 9.47 12.01
N GLU A 126 -11.61 8.86 13.18
CA GLU A 126 -10.47 9.10 14.06
C GLU A 126 -9.17 8.65 13.40
N ALA A 127 -9.15 7.49 12.76
CA ALA A 127 -8.00 7.01 12.03
C ALA A 127 -7.61 7.94 10.86
N ILE A 128 -8.58 8.43 10.08
CA ILE A 128 -8.32 9.44 9.03
C ILE A 128 -7.77 10.74 9.64
N SER A 129 -8.30 11.19 10.77
CA SER A 129 -7.80 12.40 11.44
C SER A 129 -6.37 12.24 11.92
N GLY A 130 -6.04 11.12 12.57
CA GLY A 130 -4.69 10.83 13.04
C GLY A 130 -3.68 10.69 11.89
N LEU A 131 -4.06 9.99 10.80
CA LEU A 131 -3.19 9.89 9.63
C LEU A 131 -2.96 11.24 8.92
N LYS A 132 -3.95 12.13 8.91
CA LYS A 132 -3.74 13.50 8.42
C LYS A 132 -2.73 14.25 9.27
N GLN A 133 -2.83 14.15 10.60
CA GLN A 133 -1.86 14.76 11.50
C GLN A 133 -0.44 14.21 11.29
N ALA A 134 -0.30 12.90 11.06
CA ALA A 134 0.97 12.28 10.74
C ALA A 134 1.55 12.79 9.40
N VAL A 135 0.71 12.95 8.36
CA VAL A 135 1.12 13.54 7.07
C VAL A 135 1.55 15.00 7.24
N GLU A 136 0.76 15.82 7.97
CA GLU A 136 1.09 17.21 8.26
C GLU A 136 2.39 17.34 9.08
N ALA A 137 2.64 16.44 10.03
CA ALA A 137 3.90 16.38 10.78
C ALA A 137 5.09 16.13 9.84
N GLY A 138 4.95 15.17 8.91
CA GLY A 138 5.99 14.93 7.90
C GLY A 138 6.24 16.12 6.98
N GLU A 139 5.19 16.85 6.60
CA GLU A 139 5.31 18.07 5.79
C GLU A 139 6.07 19.18 6.57
N ARG A 140 5.77 19.34 7.87
CA ARG A 140 6.52 20.29 8.72
C ARG A 140 7.98 19.88 8.90
N ALA A 141 8.22 18.60 9.17
CA ALA A 141 9.57 18.07 9.42
C ALA A 141 10.49 18.18 8.21
N LEU A 142 9.98 17.96 7.00
CA LEU A 142 10.72 18.04 5.75
C LEU A 142 10.84 19.49 5.25
N GLY A 143 9.76 20.28 5.34
CA GLY A 143 9.70 21.67 4.90
C GLY A 143 9.56 21.85 3.37
N GLU A 144 8.95 22.94 2.96
CA GLU A 144 8.59 23.22 1.55
C GLU A 144 9.80 23.23 0.58
N ALA A 145 10.94 23.73 1.04
CA ALA A 145 12.15 23.76 0.21
C ALA A 145 12.59 22.35 -0.15
N PHE A 146 12.57 21.43 0.81
CA PHE A 146 12.94 20.04 0.60
C PHE A 146 12.02 19.34 -0.42
N PHE A 147 10.69 19.54 -0.31
CA PHE A 147 9.73 19.00 -1.27
C PHE A 147 10.01 19.49 -2.70
N ARG A 148 10.31 20.76 -2.87
CA ARG A 148 10.60 21.35 -4.19
C ARG A 148 11.90 20.81 -4.79
N GLU A 149 12.93 20.68 -3.96
CA GLU A 149 14.28 20.29 -4.39
C GLU A 149 14.42 18.80 -4.69
N ASN A 150 13.63 17.95 -4.01
CA ASN A 150 13.72 16.51 -4.11
C ASN A 150 12.48 15.88 -4.76
N LYS A 151 11.66 16.66 -5.46
CA LYS A 151 10.47 16.16 -6.15
C LYS A 151 10.86 15.09 -7.16
N GLY A 152 10.21 13.94 -7.08
CA GLY A 152 10.47 12.77 -7.92
C GLY A 152 11.47 11.76 -7.34
N GLU A 153 12.24 12.13 -6.31
CA GLU A 153 13.31 11.29 -5.75
C GLU A 153 13.01 10.80 -4.32
N PHE A 154 11.82 11.06 -3.79
CA PHE A 154 11.48 10.83 -2.39
C PHE A 154 11.76 9.39 -1.94
N TRP A 155 11.41 8.38 -2.73
CA TRP A 155 11.63 6.99 -2.31
C TRP A 155 13.11 6.64 -2.13
N GLY A 156 14.00 7.30 -2.85
CA GLY A 156 15.46 7.14 -2.73
C GLY A 156 16.02 7.73 -1.43
N ILE A 157 15.29 8.63 -0.78
CA ILE A 157 15.69 9.34 0.44
C ILE A 157 15.01 8.66 1.63
N ILE A 158 15.77 8.06 2.53
CA ILE A 158 15.23 7.21 3.61
C ILE A 158 14.32 8.02 4.54
N GLU A 159 14.69 9.25 4.87
CA GLU A 159 13.97 10.12 5.78
C GLU A 159 12.57 10.54 5.29
N THR A 160 12.29 10.38 4.00
CA THR A 160 10.97 10.69 3.44
C THR A 160 10.01 9.50 3.53
N ARG A 161 10.51 8.29 3.73
CA ARG A 161 9.69 7.07 3.70
C ARG A 161 8.61 7.02 4.77
N PRO A 162 8.81 7.49 6.03
CA PRO A 162 7.73 7.61 7.00
C PRO A 162 6.56 8.44 6.48
N TYR A 163 6.84 9.62 5.90
CA TYR A 163 5.83 10.46 5.26
C TYR A 163 5.12 9.76 4.11
N MET A 164 5.88 9.10 3.22
CA MET A 164 5.32 8.36 2.08
C MET A 164 4.40 7.21 2.54
N ARG A 165 4.76 6.50 3.62
CA ARG A 165 3.93 5.45 4.21
C ARG A 165 2.65 6.02 4.82
N ALA A 166 2.74 7.06 5.63
CA ALA A 166 1.58 7.70 6.25
C ALA A 166 0.59 8.21 5.20
N LYS A 167 1.10 8.85 4.14
CA LYS A 167 0.29 9.35 3.02
C LYS A 167 -0.39 8.23 2.23
N ALA A 168 0.30 7.10 2.01
CA ALA A 168 -0.27 5.93 1.36
C ALA A 168 -1.36 5.27 2.22
N GLN A 169 -1.15 5.15 3.54
CA GLN A 169 -2.17 4.64 4.46
C GLN A 169 -3.41 5.56 4.52
N LEU A 170 -3.19 6.87 4.54
CA LEU A 170 -4.28 7.85 4.47
C LEU A 170 -5.08 7.69 3.17
N ALA A 171 -4.40 7.56 2.04
CA ALA A 171 -5.04 7.38 0.74
C ALA A 171 -5.91 6.11 0.71
N GLU A 172 -5.36 4.99 1.20
CA GLU A 172 -6.07 3.71 1.24
C GLU A 172 -7.28 3.76 2.17
N LEU A 173 -7.15 4.38 3.35
CA LEU A 173 -8.25 4.53 4.29
C LEU A 173 -9.35 5.46 3.74
N LEU A 174 -8.98 6.52 3.03
CA LEU A 174 -9.94 7.39 2.33
C LEU A 174 -10.66 6.64 1.20
N ARG A 175 -9.95 5.80 0.44
CA ARG A 175 -10.53 4.96 -0.61
C ARG A 175 -11.56 3.99 -0.04
N SER A 176 -11.21 3.27 1.01
CA SER A 176 -12.08 2.29 1.66
C SER A 176 -13.29 2.93 2.35
N ASP A 177 -13.17 4.18 2.82
CA ASP A 177 -14.27 4.98 3.41
C ASP A 177 -15.15 5.67 2.34
N GLY A 178 -14.97 5.34 1.05
CA GLY A 178 -15.76 5.92 -0.05
C GLY A 178 -15.40 7.36 -0.43
N LYS A 179 -14.34 7.92 0.15
CA LYS A 179 -13.82 9.28 -0.12
C LYS A 179 -12.84 9.29 -1.31
N GLY A 180 -13.24 8.65 -2.41
CA GLY A 180 -12.35 8.38 -3.56
C GLY A 180 -11.70 9.62 -4.16
N VAL A 181 -12.36 10.79 -4.17
CA VAL A 181 -11.75 12.04 -4.65
C VAL A 181 -10.58 12.46 -3.76
N GLN A 182 -10.73 12.37 -2.43
CA GLN A 182 -9.65 12.70 -1.50
C GLN A 182 -8.51 11.67 -1.60
N ALA A 183 -8.85 10.38 -1.78
CA ALA A 183 -7.86 9.33 -2.02
C ALA A 183 -7.03 9.59 -3.29
N MET A 184 -7.69 9.99 -4.40
CA MET A 184 -7.00 10.36 -5.65
C MET A 184 -5.93 11.42 -5.42
N HIS A 185 -6.24 12.51 -4.71
CA HIS A 185 -5.26 13.56 -4.41
C HIS A 185 -4.05 13.05 -3.63
N GLN A 186 -4.24 12.12 -2.69
CA GLN A 186 -3.12 11.54 -1.95
C GLN A 186 -2.26 10.66 -2.87
N TYR A 187 -2.87 9.80 -3.68
CA TYR A 187 -2.16 8.93 -4.62
C TYR A 187 -1.43 9.72 -5.71
N GLU A 188 -2.07 10.75 -6.28
CA GLU A 188 -1.44 11.66 -7.26
C GLU A 188 -0.20 12.33 -6.67
N GLY A 189 -0.31 12.86 -5.44
CA GLY A 189 0.83 13.44 -4.75
C GLY A 189 1.96 12.44 -4.48
N LEU A 190 1.64 11.17 -4.18
CA LEU A 190 2.64 10.11 -4.02
C LEU A 190 3.37 9.79 -5.32
N LEU A 191 2.66 9.71 -6.46
CA LEU A 191 3.28 9.50 -7.77
C LEU A 191 4.12 10.70 -8.21
N GLU A 192 3.72 11.91 -7.86
CA GLU A 192 4.49 13.13 -8.14
C GLU A 192 5.83 13.14 -7.39
N LEU A 193 5.84 12.62 -6.16
CA LEU A 193 7.05 12.51 -5.32
C LEU A 193 7.89 11.28 -5.66
N ASN A 194 7.30 10.24 -6.22
CA ASN A 194 7.94 8.97 -6.56
C ASN A 194 7.35 8.40 -7.86
N PRO A 195 7.74 8.89 -9.04
CA PRO A 195 7.22 8.42 -10.32
C PRO A 195 7.51 6.95 -10.63
N ASN A 196 8.54 6.36 -9.99
CA ASN A 196 8.83 4.92 -10.10
C ASN A 196 7.81 4.05 -9.37
N ASP A 197 6.97 4.67 -8.54
CA ASP A 197 5.88 4.03 -7.80
C ASP A 197 6.28 2.75 -7.04
N ASN A 198 7.31 2.85 -6.22
CA ASN A 198 7.76 1.74 -5.38
C ASN A 198 6.69 1.24 -4.38
N GLN A 199 5.63 2.02 -4.15
CA GLN A 199 4.53 1.68 -3.26
C GLN A 199 3.33 1.05 -3.99
N GLY A 200 3.30 1.06 -5.32
CA GLY A 200 2.22 0.48 -6.13
C GLY A 200 0.90 1.27 -6.07
N VAL A 201 0.97 2.57 -5.76
CA VAL A 201 -0.25 3.40 -5.60
C VAL A 201 -0.96 3.69 -6.92
N ARG A 202 -0.30 3.47 -8.07
CA ARG A 202 -0.91 3.56 -9.39
C ARG A 202 -2.09 2.61 -9.60
N TYR A 203 -2.10 1.47 -8.89
CA TYR A 203 -3.17 0.47 -9.03
C TYR A 203 -4.49 0.96 -8.42
N PRO A 204 -4.57 1.30 -7.13
CA PRO A 204 -5.79 1.87 -6.57
C PRO A 204 -6.16 3.23 -7.17
N LEU A 205 -5.17 4.05 -7.60
CA LEU A 205 -5.43 5.30 -8.29
C LEU A 205 -6.18 5.09 -9.61
N LEU A 206 -5.78 4.07 -10.40
CA LEU A 206 -6.50 3.71 -11.64
C LEU A 206 -7.97 3.39 -11.33
N GLY A 207 -8.22 2.59 -10.30
CA GLY A 207 -9.58 2.28 -9.84
C GLY A 207 -10.37 3.53 -9.45
N CYS A 208 -9.74 4.44 -8.72
CA CYS A 208 -10.35 5.71 -8.34
C CYS A 208 -10.68 6.58 -9.56
N TYR A 209 -9.78 6.72 -10.52
CA TYR A 209 -10.04 7.46 -11.76
C TYR A 209 -11.24 6.90 -12.53
N LEU A 210 -11.25 5.58 -12.75
CA LEU A 210 -12.33 4.91 -13.45
C LEU A 210 -13.67 5.03 -12.72
N ALA A 211 -13.68 4.87 -11.38
CA ALA A 211 -14.86 4.99 -10.54
C ALA A 211 -15.48 6.41 -10.55
N HIS A 212 -14.69 7.43 -10.86
CA HIS A 212 -15.13 8.84 -10.89
C HIS A 212 -15.18 9.42 -12.30
N GLY A 213 -15.08 8.58 -13.36
CA GLY A 213 -15.19 9.02 -14.75
C GLY A 213 -14.03 9.90 -15.23
N ARG A 214 -12.88 9.85 -14.55
CA ARG A 214 -11.66 10.58 -14.94
C ARG A 214 -10.92 9.84 -16.06
N LEU A 215 -11.61 9.63 -17.18
CA LEU A 215 -11.12 8.74 -18.25
C LEU A 215 -9.82 9.21 -18.89
N GLN A 216 -9.61 10.52 -19.03
CA GLN A 216 -8.34 11.05 -19.57
C GLN A 216 -7.16 10.77 -18.63
N ALA A 217 -7.35 10.95 -17.32
CA ALA A 217 -6.35 10.64 -16.32
C ALA A 217 -6.06 9.13 -16.26
N ALA A 218 -7.11 8.29 -16.32
CA ALA A 218 -6.95 6.84 -16.40
C ALA A 218 -6.18 6.39 -17.65
N ALA A 219 -6.51 6.95 -18.83
CA ALA A 219 -5.81 6.64 -20.09
C ALA A 219 -4.34 7.08 -20.03
N LYS A 220 -4.06 8.26 -19.46
CA LYS A 220 -2.70 8.75 -19.25
C LYS A 220 -1.91 7.82 -18.33
N LEU A 221 -2.47 7.46 -17.17
CA LEU A 221 -1.84 6.56 -16.22
C LEU A 221 -1.52 5.18 -16.85
N LEU A 222 -2.48 4.61 -17.61
CA LEU A 222 -2.30 3.37 -18.36
C LEU A 222 -1.22 3.48 -19.44
N HIS A 223 -0.97 4.67 -19.98
CA HIS A 223 0.08 4.93 -20.95
C HIS A 223 1.44 5.12 -20.28
N ASP A 224 1.50 5.90 -19.21
CA ASP A 224 2.75 6.22 -18.48
C ASP A 224 3.44 4.94 -17.93
N TYR A 225 2.64 3.91 -17.59
CA TYR A 225 3.11 2.62 -17.10
C TYR A 225 2.73 1.45 -18.04
N ASP A 226 2.82 1.64 -19.35
CA ASP A 226 2.35 0.64 -20.35
C ASP A 226 3.09 -0.71 -20.27
N GLY A 227 4.29 -0.74 -19.69
CA GLY A 227 5.06 -1.97 -19.43
C GLY A 227 4.61 -2.78 -18.21
N ASP A 228 3.56 -2.37 -17.50
CA ASP A 228 3.08 -3.05 -16.31
C ASP A 228 2.46 -4.40 -16.62
N ILE A 229 2.89 -5.43 -15.88
CA ILE A 229 2.49 -6.83 -16.08
C ILE A 229 1.38 -7.30 -15.13
N MET A 230 1.01 -6.47 -14.14
CA MET A 230 -0.03 -6.78 -13.17
C MET A 230 -1.43 -6.78 -13.80
N ALA A 231 -2.28 -7.70 -13.35
CA ALA A 231 -3.65 -7.86 -13.86
C ALA A 231 -4.50 -6.59 -13.78
N VAL A 232 -4.22 -5.69 -12.85
CA VAL A 232 -4.94 -4.41 -12.67
C VAL A 232 -4.91 -3.58 -13.96
N TYR A 233 -3.78 -3.55 -14.66
CA TYR A 233 -3.63 -2.72 -15.87
C TYR A 233 -4.44 -3.21 -17.05
N PRO A 234 -4.33 -4.47 -17.51
CA PRO A 234 -5.17 -4.96 -18.59
C PRO A 234 -6.66 -4.95 -18.25
N TRP A 235 -7.06 -5.25 -17.00
CA TRP A 235 -8.46 -5.19 -16.58
C TRP A 235 -8.98 -3.76 -16.43
N GLY A 236 -8.16 -2.84 -15.97
CA GLY A 236 -8.46 -1.40 -15.98
C GLY A 236 -8.64 -0.86 -17.40
N ARG A 237 -7.78 -1.30 -18.35
CA ARG A 237 -7.89 -0.94 -19.78
C ARG A 237 -9.18 -1.43 -20.40
N VAL A 238 -9.70 -2.59 -20.02
CA VAL A 238 -11.01 -3.06 -20.47
C VAL A 238 -12.10 -2.05 -20.11
N LEU A 239 -12.12 -1.64 -18.85
CA LEU A 239 -13.13 -0.72 -18.35
C LEU A 239 -12.96 0.68 -18.94
N GLU A 240 -11.74 1.18 -19.03
CA GLU A 240 -11.43 2.48 -19.66
C GLU A 240 -11.94 2.54 -21.09
N ARG A 241 -11.63 1.55 -21.95
CA ARG A 241 -12.09 1.47 -23.34
C ARG A 241 -13.60 1.38 -23.43
N PHE A 242 -14.22 0.59 -22.54
CA PHE A 242 -15.68 0.51 -22.48
C PHE A 242 -16.31 1.86 -22.16
N LEU A 243 -15.83 2.55 -21.14
CA LEU A 243 -16.36 3.84 -20.69
C LEU A 243 -16.10 4.97 -21.70
N SER A 244 -14.99 4.90 -22.44
CA SER A 244 -14.69 5.82 -23.55
C SER A 244 -15.51 5.56 -24.81
N GLY A 245 -16.42 4.56 -24.80
CA GLY A 245 -17.25 4.22 -25.96
C GLY A 245 -16.58 3.32 -27.00
N ASP A 246 -15.32 2.99 -26.85
CA ASP A 246 -14.54 2.11 -27.75
C ASP A 246 -14.85 0.63 -27.48
N ARG A 247 -16.02 0.17 -27.95
CA ARG A 247 -16.45 -1.23 -27.77
C ARG A 247 -15.54 -2.26 -28.47
N PRO A 248 -15.03 -2.01 -29.69
CA PRO A 248 -14.05 -2.91 -30.31
C PRO A 248 -12.75 -2.98 -29.51
N GLY A 249 -12.22 -1.83 -29.04
CA GLY A 249 -11.05 -1.75 -28.19
C GLY A 249 -11.24 -2.47 -26.86
N ALA A 250 -12.39 -2.29 -26.19
CA ALA A 250 -12.74 -3.00 -24.97
C ALA A 250 -12.74 -4.54 -25.18
N THR A 251 -13.29 -5.01 -26.32
CA THR A 251 -13.32 -6.44 -26.65
C THR A 251 -11.90 -6.99 -26.90
N LYS A 252 -11.03 -6.21 -27.56
CA LYS A 252 -9.62 -6.58 -27.76
C LYS A 252 -8.87 -6.61 -26.41
N ALA A 253 -9.07 -5.59 -25.57
CA ALA A 253 -8.48 -5.50 -24.24
C ALA A 253 -8.92 -6.69 -23.35
N LEU A 254 -10.20 -7.10 -23.41
CA LEU A 254 -10.71 -8.24 -22.65
C LEU A 254 -10.00 -9.54 -23.01
N LYS A 255 -9.75 -9.78 -24.31
CA LYS A 255 -8.98 -10.96 -24.74
C LYS A 255 -7.57 -10.97 -24.16
N GLN A 256 -6.95 -9.80 -24.06
CA GLN A 256 -5.62 -9.67 -23.46
C GLN A 256 -5.66 -9.82 -21.94
N ALA A 257 -6.61 -9.20 -21.26
CA ALA A 257 -6.78 -9.29 -19.81
C ALA A 257 -6.98 -10.74 -19.34
N ARG A 258 -7.79 -11.52 -20.06
CA ARG A 258 -7.98 -12.96 -19.82
C ARG A 258 -6.70 -13.79 -19.96
N ARG A 259 -5.76 -13.39 -20.83
CA ARG A 259 -4.46 -14.07 -20.98
C ARG A 259 -3.53 -13.78 -19.81
N VAL A 260 -3.60 -12.56 -19.26
CA VAL A 260 -2.80 -12.16 -18.09
C VAL A 260 -3.35 -12.81 -16.83
N ASN A 261 -4.66 -12.66 -16.58
CA ASN A 261 -5.29 -13.30 -15.43
C ASN A 261 -6.78 -13.57 -15.71
N ARG A 262 -7.13 -14.84 -15.86
CA ARG A 262 -8.50 -15.31 -16.16
C ARG A 262 -9.43 -15.30 -14.94
N PHE A 263 -8.88 -15.29 -13.73
CA PHE A 263 -9.68 -15.39 -12.51
C PHE A 263 -10.39 -14.08 -12.18
N VAL A 264 -9.85 -12.94 -12.61
CA VAL A 264 -10.41 -11.61 -12.33
C VAL A 264 -11.85 -11.48 -12.82
N GLU A 265 -12.18 -12.04 -14.00
CA GLU A 265 -13.55 -11.96 -14.53
C GLU A 265 -14.58 -12.69 -13.66
N LEU A 266 -14.17 -13.70 -12.91
CA LEU A 266 -15.06 -14.44 -12.02
C LEU A 266 -15.58 -13.55 -10.88
N TYR A 267 -14.72 -12.67 -10.37
CA TYR A 267 -15.10 -11.70 -9.33
C TYR A 267 -16.02 -10.62 -9.88
N PHE A 268 -15.65 -10.00 -11.02
CA PHE A 268 -16.47 -8.95 -11.61
C PHE A 268 -17.82 -9.43 -12.19
N SER A 269 -17.92 -10.69 -12.52
CA SER A 269 -19.18 -11.29 -12.97
C SER A 269 -20.04 -11.88 -11.85
N GLY A 270 -19.54 -11.90 -10.61
CA GLY A 270 -20.22 -12.50 -9.46
C GLY A 270 -20.22 -14.03 -9.47
N LEU A 271 -19.40 -14.68 -10.30
CA LEU A 271 -19.23 -16.14 -10.34
C LEU A 271 -18.32 -16.66 -9.21
N ALA A 272 -17.45 -15.79 -8.67
CA ALA A 272 -16.69 -16.04 -7.46
C ALA A 272 -17.23 -15.18 -6.31
N PRO A 273 -17.17 -15.66 -5.05
CA PRO A 273 -17.56 -14.87 -3.89
C PRO A 273 -16.62 -13.66 -3.73
N VAL A 274 -17.16 -12.55 -3.19
CA VAL A 274 -16.34 -11.38 -2.88
C VAL A 274 -15.28 -11.78 -1.85
N PRO A 275 -13.98 -11.51 -2.10
CA PRO A 275 -12.93 -11.82 -1.15
C PRO A 275 -13.13 -11.08 0.18
N THR A 276 -12.94 -11.79 1.28
CA THR A 276 -13.04 -11.23 2.64
C THR A 276 -11.69 -10.86 3.23
N GLU A 277 -10.61 -11.43 2.66
CA GLU A 277 -9.24 -11.21 3.12
C GLU A 277 -8.33 -10.96 1.92
N MET A 278 -7.33 -10.11 2.12
CA MET A 278 -6.29 -9.89 1.12
C MET A 278 -5.19 -10.93 1.29
N PRO A 279 -4.66 -11.47 0.18
CA PRO A 279 -3.56 -12.43 0.25
C PRO A 279 -2.27 -11.76 0.76
N ASP A 280 -1.51 -12.48 1.56
CA ASP A 280 -0.19 -12.02 2.03
C ASP A 280 0.83 -11.96 0.88
N THR A 281 0.71 -12.87 -0.08
CA THR A 281 1.57 -12.96 -1.28
C THR A 281 0.76 -13.43 -2.47
N TYR A 282 1.22 -13.13 -3.67
CA TYR A 282 0.61 -13.60 -4.92
C TYR A 282 1.65 -13.86 -6.01
N ALA A 283 1.32 -14.74 -6.94
CA ALA A 283 2.05 -14.93 -8.18
C ALA A 283 1.28 -14.31 -9.36
N LEU A 284 1.97 -13.85 -10.39
CA LEU A 284 1.33 -13.33 -11.59
C LEU A 284 0.45 -14.40 -12.24
N GLY A 285 -0.78 -14.05 -12.62
CA GLY A 285 -1.78 -14.95 -13.20
C GLY A 285 -2.50 -15.84 -12.20
N SER A 286 -2.21 -15.71 -10.90
CA SER A 286 -2.85 -16.51 -9.84
C SER A 286 -4.23 -15.95 -9.43
N GLU A 287 -4.96 -16.71 -8.62
CA GLU A 287 -6.23 -16.28 -8.04
C GLU A 287 -6.01 -15.18 -6.99
N GLU A 288 -4.92 -15.25 -6.24
CA GLU A 288 -4.52 -14.23 -5.27
C GLU A 288 -4.24 -12.87 -5.95
N GLU A 289 -3.56 -12.86 -7.12
CA GLU A 289 -3.42 -11.63 -7.91
C GLU A 289 -4.78 -11.10 -8.38
N ALA A 290 -5.71 -11.99 -8.72
CA ALA A 290 -7.05 -11.57 -9.11
C ALA A 290 -7.82 -10.92 -7.95
N ILE A 291 -7.60 -11.35 -6.71
CA ILE A 291 -8.14 -10.70 -5.51
C ILE A 291 -7.59 -9.28 -5.37
N VAL A 292 -6.27 -9.09 -5.53
CA VAL A 292 -5.66 -7.75 -5.52
C VAL A 292 -6.21 -6.86 -6.64
N CYS A 293 -6.36 -7.42 -7.84
CA CYS A 293 -6.95 -6.71 -8.96
C CYS A 293 -8.42 -6.32 -8.69
N PHE A 294 -9.19 -7.24 -8.11
CA PHE A 294 -10.57 -6.98 -7.72
C PHE A 294 -10.65 -5.86 -6.68
N ASP A 295 -9.84 -5.88 -5.62
CA ASP A 295 -9.82 -4.82 -4.61
C ASP A 295 -9.56 -3.44 -5.22
N CYS A 296 -8.57 -3.34 -6.12
CA CYS A 296 -8.25 -2.08 -6.78
C CYS A 296 -9.37 -1.55 -7.69
N LEU A 297 -10.10 -2.42 -8.39
CA LEU A 297 -11.02 -2.02 -9.46
C LEU A 297 -12.50 -2.25 -9.13
N ALA A 298 -12.86 -2.94 -8.03
CA ALA A 298 -14.24 -3.32 -7.71
C ALA A 298 -15.19 -2.12 -7.69
N THR A 299 -14.81 -1.03 -7.03
CA THR A 299 -15.62 0.19 -6.97
C THR A 299 -15.87 0.77 -8.37
N ALA A 300 -14.89 0.72 -9.26
CA ALA A 300 -15.03 1.21 -10.62
C ALA A 300 -16.02 0.34 -11.43
N TRP A 301 -15.88 -0.98 -11.37
CA TRP A 301 -16.78 -1.88 -12.08
C TRP A 301 -18.21 -1.82 -11.54
N THR A 302 -18.40 -1.81 -10.22
CA THR A 302 -19.72 -1.78 -9.58
C THR A 302 -20.48 -0.46 -9.82
N LYS A 303 -19.78 0.67 -9.97
CA LYS A 303 -20.39 1.95 -10.37
C LYS A 303 -20.84 1.97 -11.84
N HIS A 304 -20.33 1.07 -12.66
CA HIS A 304 -20.63 1.04 -14.10
C HIS A 304 -21.32 -0.25 -14.52
N LEU A 305 -22.53 -0.48 -14.00
CA LEU A 305 -23.33 -1.68 -14.27
C LEU A 305 -23.42 -2.06 -15.77
N PRO A 306 -23.56 -1.13 -16.74
CA PRO A 306 -23.53 -1.50 -18.16
C PRO A 306 -22.24 -2.21 -18.59
N ALA A 307 -21.11 -1.89 -17.97
CA ALA A 307 -19.84 -2.59 -18.25
C ALA A 307 -19.84 -4.02 -17.66
N MET A 308 -20.39 -4.18 -16.47
CA MET A 308 -20.55 -5.51 -15.85
C MET A 308 -21.46 -6.40 -16.70
N PHE A 309 -22.65 -5.93 -17.11
CA PHE A 309 -23.55 -6.69 -17.98
C PHE A 309 -22.89 -7.02 -19.33
N TRP A 310 -22.16 -6.07 -19.90
CA TRP A 310 -21.41 -6.32 -21.14
C TRP A 310 -20.33 -7.40 -20.95
N LEU A 311 -19.67 -7.47 -19.78
CA LEU A 311 -18.72 -8.53 -19.44
C LEU A 311 -19.43 -9.87 -19.29
N MET A 312 -20.54 -9.92 -18.54
CA MET A 312 -21.34 -11.12 -18.32
C MET A 312 -21.86 -11.75 -19.62
N ASP A 313 -22.36 -10.94 -20.56
CA ASP A 313 -22.81 -11.42 -21.89
C ASP A 313 -21.70 -12.17 -22.64
N ARG A 314 -20.44 -11.77 -22.42
CA ARG A 314 -19.26 -12.40 -23.04
C ARG A 314 -18.75 -13.63 -22.33
N LEU A 315 -19.18 -13.86 -21.10
CA LEU A 315 -19.01 -15.11 -20.37
C LEU A 315 -20.01 -16.14 -20.87
N HIS A 316 -21.26 -15.75 -21.05
CA HIS A 316 -22.36 -16.66 -21.46
C HIS A 316 -22.33 -17.01 -22.96
N GLY A 317 -21.64 -16.22 -23.79
CA GLY A 317 -21.39 -16.55 -25.20
C GLY A 317 -20.37 -17.64 -25.44
N GLY A 318 -19.63 -18.06 -24.40
CA GLY A 318 -18.87 -19.30 -24.34
C GLY A 318 -19.55 -20.21 -23.33
N ALA A 319 -19.92 -21.46 -23.73
CA ALA A 319 -20.64 -22.42 -22.86
C ALA A 319 -20.09 -22.38 -21.39
N PRO A 320 -21.00 -22.40 -20.38
CA PRO A 320 -20.58 -22.32 -18.99
C PRO A 320 -19.62 -23.45 -18.66
N PRO A 321 -18.58 -23.25 -17.85
CA PRO A 321 -17.73 -24.32 -17.41
C PRO A 321 -18.61 -25.36 -16.69
N ARG A 322 -18.62 -26.60 -17.21
CA ARG A 322 -19.33 -27.72 -16.58
C ARG A 322 -18.75 -27.86 -15.15
N THR A 323 -19.52 -27.44 -14.16
CA THR A 323 -19.24 -27.77 -12.77
C THR A 323 -19.23 -29.31 -12.66
N LYS A 324 -18.06 -29.89 -12.46
CA LYS A 324 -17.99 -31.28 -12.03
C LYS A 324 -18.63 -31.35 -10.65
N ARG A 325 -19.88 -31.81 -10.59
CA ARG A 325 -20.47 -32.28 -9.33
C ARG A 325 -19.56 -33.39 -8.80
N ARG A 326 -18.98 -33.19 -7.66
CA ARG A 326 -18.49 -34.27 -6.79
C ARG A 326 -19.57 -34.59 -5.79
#